data_645bc612f2c4b0abe7217fa027b760fe
#
_entry.id   645bc612f2c4b0abe7217fa027b760fe
#
_cell.length_a   1.000
_cell.length_b   1.000
_cell.length_c   1.000
_cell.angle_alpha   90.00
_cell.angle_beta   90.00
_cell.angle_gamma   90.00
#
_symmetry.space_group_name_H-M   'P 1'
#
loop_
_entity.id
_entity.type
_entity.pdbx_description
1 polymer ?
#
loop_
_entity_poly.entity_id
_entity_poly.type
_entity_poly.pdbx_seq_one_letter_code
_entity_poly.pdbx_strand_id
1 'polypeptide(L)'
;MENLDALVAVLEPVFATRASAEWLERLERAGVPAGPILDIGAMLTDPQTIARGMVTRVPHARLGEVATLGPPVKLSETPATLRRGAPVLGQHTREVLAEYGYSADEIDELVAAKAVIAA
;
A
#
# COMPACT_ATOMS: atom_id res chain seq x y z
N MET A 1 -32.85 2.36 7.54
CA MET A 1 -33.31 0.93 7.58
C MET A 1 -34.01 0.72 8.92
N GLU A 2 -35.33 0.62 8.92
CA GLU A 2 -36.14 0.58 10.16
C GLU A 2 -35.90 -0.65 11.06
N ASN A 3 -35.38 -1.75 10.50
CA ASN A 3 -35.27 -3.03 11.23
C ASN A 3 -33.79 -3.52 11.39
N LEU A 4 -32.79 -2.62 11.28
CA LEU A 4 -31.40 -3.02 11.35
C LEU A 4 -31.04 -3.65 12.69
N ASP A 5 -31.42 -3.00 13.79
CA ASP A 5 -31.09 -3.46 15.14
C ASP A 5 -31.75 -4.82 15.46
N ALA A 6 -33.01 -4.99 15.00
CA ALA A 6 -33.72 -6.26 15.15
C ALA A 6 -33.05 -7.40 14.35
N LEU A 7 -32.55 -7.12 13.14
CA LEU A 7 -31.81 -8.07 12.32
C LEU A 7 -30.46 -8.44 12.97
N VAL A 8 -29.70 -7.45 13.43
CA VAL A 8 -28.41 -7.66 14.11
C VAL A 8 -28.62 -8.52 15.35
N ALA A 9 -29.62 -8.22 16.17
CA ALA A 9 -29.92 -9.01 17.38
C ALA A 9 -30.25 -10.49 17.09
N VAL A 10 -30.77 -10.81 15.90
CA VAL A 10 -31.01 -12.20 15.47
C VAL A 10 -29.75 -12.84 14.92
N LEU A 11 -28.91 -12.12 14.19
CA LEU A 11 -27.74 -12.66 13.51
C LEU A 11 -26.54 -12.85 14.43
N GLU A 12 -26.28 -11.91 15.35
CA GLU A 12 -25.12 -11.98 16.25
C GLU A 12 -25.00 -13.29 17.04
N PRO A 13 -26.05 -13.80 17.70
CA PRO A 13 -25.95 -15.07 18.40
C PRO A 13 -25.64 -16.24 17.48
N VAL A 14 -26.12 -16.21 16.25
CA VAL A 14 -25.86 -17.25 15.24
C VAL A 14 -24.41 -17.19 14.80
N PHE A 15 -23.90 -16.00 14.44
CA PHE A 15 -22.52 -15.83 14.02
C PHE A 15 -21.51 -16.13 15.13
N ALA A 16 -21.86 -15.87 16.38
CA ALA A 16 -21.02 -16.22 17.54
C ALA A 16 -20.80 -17.72 17.74
N THR A 17 -21.57 -18.59 17.06
CA THR A 17 -21.47 -20.07 17.24
C THR A 17 -20.26 -20.68 16.53
N ARG A 18 -19.55 -19.95 15.65
CA ARG A 18 -18.45 -20.47 14.82
C ARG A 18 -17.39 -19.42 14.58
N ALA A 19 -16.18 -19.90 14.20
CA ALA A 19 -15.11 -19.03 13.76
C ALA A 19 -15.44 -18.37 12.39
N SER A 20 -14.90 -17.17 12.17
CA SER A 20 -15.12 -16.43 10.93
C SER A 20 -14.75 -17.21 9.67
N ALA A 21 -13.65 -17.98 9.70
CA ALA A 21 -13.22 -18.79 8.56
C ALA A 21 -14.30 -19.84 8.18
N GLU A 22 -14.90 -20.51 9.15
CA GLU A 22 -15.95 -21.50 8.89
C GLU A 22 -17.22 -20.84 8.32
N TRP A 23 -17.55 -19.63 8.80
CA TRP A 23 -18.67 -18.88 8.27
C TRP A 23 -18.43 -18.43 6.82
N LEU A 24 -17.22 -17.97 6.50
CA LEU A 24 -16.87 -17.56 5.14
C LEU A 24 -17.02 -18.72 4.15
N GLU A 25 -16.51 -19.91 4.49
CA GLU A 25 -16.71 -21.11 3.65
C GLU A 25 -18.18 -21.48 3.44
N ARG A 26 -19.00 -21.38 4.49
CA ARG A 26 -20.43 -21.69 4.41
C ARG A 26 -21.18 -20.70 3.54
N LEU A 27 -20.88 -19.41 3.70
CA LEU A 27 -21.50 -18.34 2.93
C LEU A 27 -21.10 -18.45 1.45
N GLU A 28 -19.84 -18.75 1.15
CA GLU A 28 -19.36 -18.99 -0.20
C GLU A 28 -20.12 -20.16 -0.86
N ARG A 29 -20.24 -21.30 -0.17
CA ARG A 29 -21.01 -22.47 -0.66
C ARG A 29 -22.50 -22.16 -0.88
N ALA A 30 -23.03 -21.23 -0.10
CA ALA A 30 -24.41 -20.78 -0.23
C ALA A 30 -24.59 -19.68 -1.30
N GLY A 31 -23.52 -19.25 -1.97
CA GLY A 31 -23.54 -18.17 -2.97
C GLY A 31 -23.77 -16.78 -2.35
N VAL A 32 -23.52 -16.61 -1.04
CA VAL A 32 -23.63 -15.33 -0.35
C VAL A 32 -22.27 -14.64 -0.36
N PRO A 33 -22.11 -13.48 -1.01
CA PRO A 33 -20.87 -12.73 -1.00
C PRO A 33 -20.46 -12.32 0.41
N ALA A 34 -19.29 -12.75 0.83
CA ALA A 34 -18.69 -12.40 2.11
C ALA A 34 -17.17 -12.33 2.01
N GLY A 35 -16.53 -11.61 2.91
CA GLY A 35 -15.08 -11.53 2.96
C GLY A 35 -14.59 -11.25 4.39
N PRO A 36 -13.31 -11.56 4.67
CA PRO A 36 -12.72 -11.28 5.96
C PRO A 36 -12.48 -9.78 6.14
N ILE A 37 -12.58 -9.31 7.38
CA ILE A 37 -12.06 -8.00 7.77
C ILE A 37 -10.63 -8.23 8.25
N LEU A 38 -9.66 -7.82 7.43
CA LEU A 38 -8.24 -8.02 7.68
C LEU A 38 -7.62 -6.77 8.32
N ASP A 39 -6.74 -6.96 9.28
CA ASP A 39 -5.80 -5.91 9.67
C ASP A 39 -4.73 -5.71 8.57
N ILE A 40 -3.89 -4.66 8.71
CA ILE A 40 -2.87 -4.32 7.72
C ILE A 40 -1.87 -5.46 7.54
N GLY A 41 -1.45 -6.10 8.64
CA GLY A 41 -0.49 -7.20 8.59
C GLY A 41 -1.04 -8.41 7.83
N ALA A 42 -2.26 -8.81 8.15
CA ALA A 42 -2.96 -9.91 7.47
C ALA A 42 -3.23 -9.58 5.99
N MET A 43 -3.62 -8.34 5.67
CA MET A 43 -3.84 -7.90 4.29
C MET A 43 -2.56 -7.97 3.45
N LEU A 44 -1.41 -7.61 4.01
CA LEU A 44 -0.12 -7.65 3.29
C LEU A 44 0.36 -9.08 2.97
N THR A 45 -0.17 -10.08 3.65
CA THR A 45 0.16 -11.51 3.45
C THR A 45 -0.98 -12.31 2.82
N ASP A 46 -2.13 -11.68 2.59
CA ASP A 46 -3.29 -12.32 1.98
C ASP A 46 -2.99 -12.82 0.56
N PRO A 47 -3.33 -14.08 0.23
CA PRO A 47 -3.06 -14.66 -1.07
C PRO A 47 -3.62 -13.87 -2.25
N GLN A 48 -4.83 -13.30 -2.14
CA GLN A 48 -5.44 -12.51 -3.19
C GLN A 48 -4.71 -11.18 -3.37
N THR A 49 -4.33 -10.53 -2.27
CA THR A 49 -3.54 -9.28 -2.28
C THR A 49 -2.20 -9.49 -2.99
N ILE A 50 -1.53 -10.61 -2.71
CA ILE A 50 -0.26 -10.98 -3.37
C ILE A 50 -0.49 -11.33 -4.84
N ALA A 51 -1.46 -12.17 -5.16
CA ALA A 51 -1.78 -12.58 -6.53
C ALA A 51 -2.14 -11.38 -7.43
N ARG A 52 -2.77 -10.36 -6.85
CA ARG A 52 -3.09 -9.11 -7.54
C ARG A 52 -1.90 -8.15 -7.66
N GLY A 53 -0.71 -8.51 -7.15
CA GLY A 53 0.46 -7.63 -7.14
C GLY A 53 0.23 -6.33 -6.37
N MET A 54 -0.58 -6.39 -5.32
CA MET A 54 -0.86 -5.24 -4.45
C MET A 54 0.22 -5.03 -3.39
N VAL A 55 1.11 -6.00 -3.23
CA VAL A 55 2.37 -5.86 -2.47
C VAL A 55 3.51 -6.06 -3.46
N THR A 56 4.39 -5.09 -3.55
CA THR A 56 5.57 -5.13 -4.43
C THR A 56 6.83 -4.74 -3.66
N ARG A 57 7.99 -5.09 -4.20
CA ARG A 57 9.28 -4.74 -3.61
C ARG A 57 9.97 -3.72 -4.49
N VAL A 58 10.57 -2.72 -3.85
CA VAL A 58 11.29 -1.64 -4.52
C VAL A 58 12.61 -1.37 -3.81
N PRO A 59 13.65 -0.93 -4.55
CA PRO A 59 14.91 -0.53 -3.93
C PRO A 59 14.74 0.74 -3.12
N HIS A 60 15.36 0.79 -1.95
CA HIS A 60 15.40 1.95 -1.07
C HIS A 60 16.86 2.28 -0.74
N ALA A 61 17.24 3.56 -0.79
CA ALA A 61 18.62 4.01 -0.68
C ALA A 61 19.37 3.58 0.59
N ARG A 62 18.66 3.41 1.71
CA ARG A 62 19.26 3.03 3.00
C ARG A 62 18.86 1.65 3.52
N LEU A 63 17.70 1.15 3.11
CA LEU A 63 17.12 -0.08 3.69
C LEU A 63 17.26 -1.28 2.76
N GLY A 64 17.87 -1.11 1.60
CA GLY A 64 17.94 -2.15 0.59
C GLY A 64 16.58 -2.32 -0.09
N GLU A 65 16.00 -3.49 -0.08
CA GLU A 65 14.70 -3.76 -0.67
C GLU A 65 13.59 -3.62 0.38
N VAL A 66 12.57 -2.83 0.09
CA VAL A 66 11.41 -2.62 0.95
C VAL A 66 10.12 -3.02 0.26
N ALA A 67 9.19 -3.59 1.02
CA ALA A 67 7.84 -3.86 0.54
C ALA A 67 7.00 -2.58 0.57
N THR A 68 6.21 -2.36 -0.47
CA THR A 68 5.27 -1.24 -0.57
C THR A 68 4.00 -1.66 -1.29
N LEU A 69 2.97 -0.82 -1.25
CA LEU A 69 1.73 -1.10 -1.96
C LEU A 69 1.93 -0.95 -3.47
N GLY A 70 1.43 -1.92 -4.20
CA GLY A 70 1.42 -1.90 -5.67
C GLY A 70 0.27 -1.03 -6.22
N PRO A 71 0.36 -0.61 -7.50
CA PRO A 71 -0.71 0.14 -8.15
C PRO A 71 -2.00 -0.70 -8.23
N PRO A 72 -3.16 -0.19 -7.79
CA PRO A 72 -4.43 -0.93 -7.85
C PRO A 72 -4.95 -1.07 -9.28
N VAL A 73 -4.68 -0.09 -10.14
CA VAL A 73 -5.08 -0.12 -11.55
C VAL A 73 -4.08 -0.94 -12.35
N LYS A 74 -4.58 -1.94 -13.07
CA LYS A 74 -3.79 -2.83 -13.94
C LYS A 74 -4.22 -2.59 -15.38
N LEU A 75 -3.33 -2.00 -16.16
CA LEU A 75 -3.53 -1.74 -17.59
C LEU A 75 -2.72 -2.76 -18.40
N SER A 76 -3.33 -3.36 -19.42
CA SER A 76 -2.68 -4.37 -20.25
C SER A 76 -1.60 -3.77 -21.15
N GLU A 77 -1.90 -2.65 -21.79
CA GLU A 77 -1.01 -2.00 -22.78
C GLU A 77 0.05 -1.12 -22.11
N THR A 78 -0.29 -0.48 -20.99
CA THR A 78 0.57 0.45 -20.27
C THR A 78 0.61 0.10 -18.78
N PRO A 79 1.24 -1.02 -18.39
CA PRO A 79 1.26 -1.44 -17.00
C PRO A 79 1.98 -0.43 -16.12
N ALA A 80 1.35 -0.07 -15.02
CA ALA A 80 1.96 0.78 -14.01
C ALA A 80 3.08 0.02 -13.29
N THR A 81 4.26 0.64 -13.19
CA THR A 81 5.42 0.07 -12.50
C THR A 81 5.93 1.02 -11.43
N LEU A 82 6.26 0.47 -10.27
CA LEU A 82 6.98 1.20 -9.22
C LEU A 82 8.48 1.04 -9.45
N ARG A 83 9.14 2.14 -9.76
CA ARG A 83 10.57 2.13 -10.12
C ARG A 83 11.47 2.44 -8.95
N ARG A 84 10.97 3.15 -7.93
CA ARG A 84 11.75 3.63 -6.78
C ARG A 84 10.91 3.50 -5.51
N GLY A 85 11.58 3.27 -4.39
CA GLY A 85 10.99 3.41 -3.05
C GLY A 85 10.83 4.87 -2.65
N ALA A 86 10.29 5.09 -1.45
CA ALA A 86 10.23 6.42 -0.87
C ALA A 86 11.65 7.00 -0.75
N PRO A 87 11.92 8.24 -1.19
CA PRO A 87 13.25 8.82 -1.09
C PRO A 87 13.61 9.18 0.35
N VAL A 88 14.88 9.12 0.68
CA VAL A 88 15.36 9.77 1.90
C VAL A 88 15.41 11.29 1.70
N LEU A 89 15.34 12.03 2.80
CA LEU A 89 15.36 13.49 2.75
C LEU A 89 16.63 13.98 2.02
N GLY A 90 16.44 14.81 1.01
CA GLY A 90 17.51 15.38 0.20
C GLY A 90 18.08 14.47 -0.90
N GLN A 91 17.58 13.24 -1.06
CA GLN A 91 18.13 12.26 -2.01
C GLN A 91 18.20 12.77 -3.45
N HIS A 92 17.25 13.57 -3.89
CA HIS A 92 17.16 14.08 -5.26
C HIS A 92 17.37 15.59 -5.36
N THR A 93 17.82 16.26 -4.31
CA THR A 93 17.96 17.71 -4.28
C THR A 93 18.88 18.22 -5.40
N ARG A 94 20.04 17.60 -5.57
CA ARG A 94 20.98 17.99 -6.63
C ARG A 94 20.42 17.77 -8.03
N GLU A 95 19.79 16.61 -8.25
CA GLU A 95 19.14 16.25 -9.52
C GLU A 95 18.06 17.28 -9.89
N VAL A 96 17.17 17.57 -8.95
CA VAL A 96 16.07 18.52 -9.16
C VAL A 96 16.58 19.94 -9.41
N LEU A 97 17.54 20.42 -8.61
CA LEU A 97 18.09 21.77 -8.82
C LEU A 97 18.81 21.89 -10.18
N ALA A 98 19.55 20.87 -10.60
CA ALA A 98 20.18 20.83 -11.91
C ALA A 98 19.15 20.85 -13.06
N GLU A 99 18.03 20.13 -12.93
CA GLU A 99 16.91 20.16 -13.89
C GLU A 99 16.29 21.57 -14.01
N TYR A 100 16.30 22.35 -12.93
CA TYR A 100 15.85 23.75 -12.93
C TYR A 100 16.93 24.77 -13.34
N GLY A 101 18.11 24.30 -13.80
CA GLY A 101 19.12 25.12 -14.39
C GLY A 101 20.17 25.65 -13.43
N TYR A 102 20.20 25.21 -12.17
CA TYR A 102 21.30 25.56 -11.27
C TYR A 102 22.58 24.81 -11.65
N SER A 103 23.69 25.52 -11.64
CA SER A 103 25.02 24.92 -11.82
C SER A 103 25.43 24.12 -10.57
N ALA A 104 26.43 23.25 -10.73
CA ALA A 104 26.97 22.50 -9.61
C ALA A 104 27.48 23.39 -8.46
N ASP A 105 28.16 24.49 -8.83
CA ASP A 105 28.71 25.46 -7.86
C ASP A 105 27.60 26.16 -7.08
N GLU A 106 26.54 26.61 -7.77
CA GLU A 106 25.36 27.21 -7.08
C GLU A 106 24.66 26.23 -6.14
N ILE A 107 24.56 24.95 -6.55
CA ILE A 107 23.99 23.91 -5.69
C ILE A 107 24.87 23.70 -4.45
N ASP A 108 26.19 23.69 -4.59
CA ASP A 108 27.13 23.53 -3.50
C ASP A 108 27.05 24.74 -2.52
N GLU A 109 26.90 25.96 -3.04
CA GLU A 109 26.66 27.15 -2.23
C GLU A 109 25.36 27.04 -1.43
N LEU A 110 24.27 26.59 -2.05
CA LEU A 110 22.98 26.40 -1.37
C LEU A 110 23.06 25.35 -0.25
N VAL A 111 23.81 24.25 -0.49
CA VAL A 111 24.05 23.21 0.51
C VAL A 111 24.90 23.76 1.67
N ALA A 112 26.00 24.48 1.36
CA ALA A 112 26.88 25.11 2.35
C ALA A 112 26.14 26.12 3.22
N ALA A 113 25.28 26.92 2.62
CA ALA A 113 24.40 27.88 3.30
C ALA A 113 23.26 27.21 4.09
N LYS A 114 23.12 25.88 4.02
CA LYS A 114 22.01 25.12 4.60
C LYS A 114 20.62 25.57 4.14
N ALA A 115 20.55 26.19 2.96
CA ALA A 115 19.28 26.56 2.33
C ALA A 115 18.55 25.33 1.79
N VAL A 116 19.30 24.28 1.44
CA VAL A 116 18.80 22.98 1.00
C VAL A 116 19.57 21.85 1.70
N ILE A 117 18.92 20.66 1.76
CA ILE A 117 19.55 19.42 2.21
C ILE A 117 19.82 18.57 0.98
N ALA A 118 21.03 18.08 0.79
CA ALA A 118 21.39 17.08 -0.20
C ALA A 118 22.00 15.85 0.51
N ALA A 119 21.54 14.64 0.16
CA ALA A 119 22.03 13.36 0.70
C ALA A 119 22.98 12.70 -0.31
#